data_40c74dd535c84f71f538ca9c18ba1b0e
#
_entry.id   40c74dd535c84f71f538ca9c18ba1b0e
#
_cell.length_a   1.000
_cell.length_b   1.000
_cell.length_c   1.000
_cell.angle_alpha   90.00
_cell.angle_beta   90.00
_cell.angle_gamma   90.00
#
_symmetry.space_group_name_H-M   'P 1'
#
loop_
_entity.id
_entity.type
_entity.pdbx_description
1 polymer ?
#
loop_
_entity_poly.entity_id
_entity_poly.type
_entity_poly.pdbx_seq_one_letter_code
_entity_poly.pdbx_strand_id
1 'polypeptide(L)'
;MKKRILALLLAVCIAASMLVLPASAAATNNTAVQMAITLGAMDTDQTGALNAVVTRGVFARMLTSFSTFRESVGAQGTVGTLYTDVPGTSPWAPYIRIAVQQGWLNGYTDGSYRPDNAVTLEEACTAVLKLMGYKMTELNGAFPNAQLNKASEIGLRTGLDRKQGEAMNYEDAAVLLYNALTANTASGGAYGTTLGFTVSNGQVDASTVLLSSLQGPFIYGEGAQVPFTPVTVYRNDKVSPSGELNQYDVYYYSESLRTVWVYTRRAAG
;
A
#
# COMPACT_ATOMS: atom_id res chain seq x y z
N MET A 1 22.46 21.11 15.35
CA MET A 1 22.68 20.00 14.40
C MET A 1 22.67 18.65 15.10
N LYS A 2 23.49 18.37 16.13
CA LYS A 2 23.53 17.07 16.84
C LYS A 2 22.17 16.58 17.39
N LYS A 3 21.32 17.49 17.95
CA LYS A 3 19.99 17.12 18.48
C LYS A 3 18.98 16.74 17.40
N ARG A 4 19.07 17.32 16.18
CA ARG A 4 18.22 16.95 15.02
C ARG A 4 18.61 15.59 14.45
N ILE A 5 19.91 15.28 14.42
CA ILE A 5 20.42 13.99 13.97
C ILE A 5 20.02 12.89 14.95
N LEU A 6 20.06 13.16 16.26
CA LEU A 6 19.64 12.19 17.28
C LEU A 6 18.13 11.92 17.22
N ALA A 7 17.30 12.95 17.01
CA ALA A 7 15.86 12.76 16.81
C ALA A 7 15.53 11.99 15.53
N LEU A 8 16.27 12.25 14.44
CA LEU A 8 16.12 11.50 13.20
C LEU A 8 16.56 10.03 13.36
N LEU A 9 17.68 9.79 14.06
CA LEU A 9 18.13 8.42 14.39
C LEU A 9 17.11 7.69 15.27
N LEU A 10 16.48 8.36 16.22
CA LEU A 10 15.45 7.76 17.07
C LEU A 10 14.19 7.43 16.26
N ALA A 11 13.74 8.33 15.38
CA ALA A 11 12.62 8.09 14.48
C ALA A 11 12.91 6.91 13.51
N VAL A 12 14.14 6.79 13.02
CA VAL A 12 14.61 5.66 12.21
C VAL A 12 14.53 4.35 12.99
N CYS A 13 14.97 4.34 14.26
CA CYS A 13 14.90 3.15 15.09
C CYS A 13 13.45 2.70 15.36
N ILE A 14 12.51 3.64 15.49
CA ILE A 14 11.10 3.34 15.73
C ILE A 14 10.45 2.81 14.45
N ALA A 15 10.70 3.43 13.31
CA ALA A 15 10.21 2.93 12.02
C ALA A 15 10.81 1.54 11.70
N ALA A 16 12.10 1.34 12.00
CA ALA A 16 12.76 0.05 11.85
C ALA A 16 12.25 -1.01 12.84
N SER A 17 11.94 -0.64 14.09
CA SER A 17 11.42 -1.60 15.08
C SER A 17 9.99 -2.06 14.78
N MET A 18 9.21 -1.27 14.05
CA MET A 18 7.90 -1.68 13.56
C MET A 18 7.96 -2.63 12.37
N LEU A 19 9.08 -2.63 11.63
CA LEU A 19 9.28 -3.44 10.44
C LEU A 19 10.24 -4.61 10.64
N VAL A 20 10.90 -4.72 11.80
CA VAL A 20 11.63 -5.93 12.18
C VAL A 20 10.62 -6.98 12.60
N LEU A 21 9.99 -7.57 11.61
CA LEU A 21 9.17 -8.77 11.78
C LEU A 21 10.12 -9.97 11.90
N PRO A 22 9.86 -10.90 12.81
CA PRO A 22 10.71 -12.08 12.97
C PRO A 22 10.74 -12.85 11.64
N ALA A 23 11.93 -13.23 11.23
CA ALA A 23 12.17 -14.09 10.08
C ALA A 23 11.60 -15.49 10.34
N SER A 24 10.33 -15.67 10.10
CA SER A 24 9.67 -16.97 10.09
C SER A 24 8.58 -16.97 9.03
N ALA A 25 8.55 -18.02 8.23
CA ALA A 25 7.70 -18.19 7.04
C ALA A 25 6.17 -18.09 7.28
N ALA A 26 5.73 -17.81 8.49
CA ALA A 26 4.32 -17.65 8.87
C ALA A 26 3.92 -16.19 9.14
N ALA A 27 4.82 -15.22 8.97
CA ALA A 27 4.55 -13.80 9.24
C ALA A 27 3.80 -13.08 8.11
N THR A 28 3.34 -13.81 7.13
CA THR A 28 3.07 -13.31 5.79
C THR A 28 1.85 -12.39 5.70
N ASN A 29 0.73 -12.75 6.30
CA ASN A 29 -0.50 -11.99 6.08
C ASN A 29 -0.49 -10.64 6.79
N ASN A 30 0.01 -10.60 8.04
CA ASN A 30 0.10 -9.35 8.79
C ASN A 30 1.10 -8.37 8.15
N THR A 31 2.24 -8.86 7.66
CA THR A 31 3.25 -8.04 6.96
C THR A 31 2.68 -7.45 5.67
N ALA A 32 1.96 -8.24 4.89
CA ALA A 32 1.34 -7.80 3.64
C ALA A 32 0.28 -6.73 3.90
N VAL A 33 -0.56 -6.91 4.91
CA VAL A 33 -1.58 -5.94 5.33
C VAL A 33 -0.93 -4.64 5.81
N GLN A 34 0.11 -4.73 6.66
CA GLN A 34 0.84 -3.55 7.12
C GLN A 34 1.50 -2.78 5.96
N MET A 35 2.06 -3.49 4.99
CA MET A 35 2.61 -2.86 3.79
C MET A 35 1.52 -2.17 2.97
N ALA A 36 0.36 -2.80 2.79
CA ALA A 36 -0.77 -2.22 2.07
C ALA A 36 -1.29 -0.94 2.74
N ILE A 37 -1.35 -0.91 4.07
CA ILE A 37 -1.69 0.29 4.84
C ILE A 37 -0.60 1.37 4.65
N THR A 38 0.66 1.00 4.79
CA THR A 38 1.81 1.92 4.66
C THR A 38 1.84 2.63 3.31
N LEU A 39 1.48 1.92 2.24
CA LEU A 39 1.42 2.46 0.89
C LEU A 39 0.10 3.18 0.57
N GLY A 40 -0.85 3.24 1.50
CA GLY A 40 -2.16 3.84 1.28
C GLY A 40 -3.11 3.00 0.42
N ALA A 41 -2.80 1.72 0.23
CA ALA A 41 -3.64 0.78 -0.51
C ALA A 41 -4.88 0.35 0.29
N MET A 42 -4.76 0.34 1.61
CA MET A 42 -5.82 0.03 2.58
C MET A 42 -5.85 1.10 3.66
N ASP A 43 -7.02 1.31 4.24
CA ASP A 43 -7.18 2.13 5.44
C ASP A 43 -7.03 1.26 6.70
N THR A 44 -6.60 1.88 7.81
CA THR A 44 -6.35 1.14 9.07
C THR A 44 -7.60 0.58 9.70
N ASP A 45 -8.76 1.17 9.46
CA ASP A 45 -10.05 0.70 9.92
C ASP A 45 -10.51 -0.58 9.20
N GLN A 46 -9.94 -0.88 8.04
CA GLN A 46 -10.21 -2.12 7.28
C GLN A 46 -9.56 -3.37 7.90
N THR A 47 -8.67 -3.21 8.87
CA THR A 47 -8.05 -4.37 9.56
C THR A 47 -9.06 -5.28 10.27
N GLY A 48 -10.23 -4.77 10.64
CA GLY A 48 -11.35 -5.55 11.16
C GLY A 48 -12.18 -6.28 10.10
N ALA A 49 -11.97 -6.00 8.81
CA ALA A 49 -12.77 -6.50 7.70
C ALA A 49 -11.92 -7.15 6.60
N LEU A 50 -10.80 -7.80 6.96
CA LEU A 50 -9.86 -8.40 5.99
C LEU A 50 -10.50 -9.45 5.08
N ASN A 51 -11.55 -10.11 5.57
CA ASN A 51 -12.34 -11.08 4.79
C ASN A 51 -13.38 -10.45 3.86
N ALA A 52 -13.58 -9.12 3.92
CA ALA A 52 -14.50 -8.44 3.01
C ALA A 52 -13.99 -8.50 1.57
N VAL A 53 -14.92 -8.62 0.64
CA VAL A 53 -14.60 -8.71 -0.79
C VAL A 53 -14.03 -7.40 -1.30
N VAL A 54 -12.95 -7.49 -2.07
CA VAL A 54 -12.35 -6.36 -2.77
C VAL A 54 -13.10 -6.10 -4.06
N THR A 55 -13.58 -4.87 -4.22
CA THR A 55 -14.21 -4.43 -5.47
C THR A 55 -13.17 -3.94 -6.49
N ARG A 56 -13.56 -3.85 -7.75
CA ARG A 56 -12.70 -3.38 -8.84
C ARG A 56 -12.20 -1.94 -8.63
N GLY A 57 -13.03 -1.09 -8.01
CA GLY A 57 -12.65 0.28 -7.62
C GLY A 57 -11.58 0.30 -6.53
N VAL A 58 -11.78 -0.49 -5.48
CA VAL A 58 -10.79 -0.69 -4.41
C VAL A 58 -9.50 -1.27 -4.96
N PHE A 59 -9.59 -2.28 -5.83
CA PHE A 59 -8.40 -2.91 -6.40
C PHE A 59 -7.61 -1.96 -7.30
N ALA A 60 -8.27 -1.05 -8.02
CA ALA A 60 -7.59 0.03 -8.76
C ALA A 60 -6.77 0.94 -7.82
N ARG A 61 -7.31 1.28 -6.63
CA ARG A 61 -6.56 1.99 -5.58
C ARG A 61 -5.36 1.17 -5.13
N MET A 62 -5.56 -0.10 -4.80
CA MET A 62 -4.50 -0.98 -4.32
C MET A 62 -3.36 -1.10 -5.35
N LEU A 63 -3.66 -1.34 -6.62
CA LEU A 63 -2.66 -1.38 -7.70
C LEU A 63 -1.88 -0.07 -7.83
N THR A 64 -2.59 1.06 -7.84
CA THR A 64 -1.96 2.39 -7.97
C THR A 64 -1.05 2.68 -6.79
N SER A 65 -1.45 2.32 -5.57
CA SER A 65 -0.65 2.49 -4.35
C SER A 65 0.63 1.64 -4.36
N PHE A 66 0.60 0.48 -5.00
CA PHE A 66 1.77 -0.38 -5.22
C PHE A 66 2.50 -0.06 -6.54
N SER A 67 2.39 1.16 -7.04
CA SER A 67 3.04 1.59 -8.27
C SER A 67 3.86 2.87 -8.09
N THR A 68 4.66 3.21 -9.10
CA THR A 68 5.38 4.49 -9.17
C THR A 68 4.43 5.69 -9.32
N PHE A 69 3.14 5.45 -9.61
CA PHE A 69 2.12 6.49 -9.79
C PHE A 69 1.38 6.85 -8.49
N ARG A 70 1.69 6.23 -7.35
CA ARG A 70 1.00 6.50 -6.08
C ARG A 70 0.98 7.98 -5.70
N GLU A 71 2.07 8.70 -5.93
CA GLU A 71 2.19 10.13 -5.65
C GLU A 71 1.42 11.01 -6.65
N SER A 72 1.02 10.44 -7.79
CA SER A 72 0.34 11.17 -8.86
C SER A 72 -1.17 11.27 -8.65
N VAL A 73 -1.73 10.55 -7.69
CA VAL A 73 -3.19 10.49 -7.45
C VAL A 73 -3.74 11.86 -7.09
N GLY A 74 -3.09 12.57 -6.16
CA GLY A 74 -3.51 13.90 -5.72
C GLY A 74 -3.40 14.98 -6.80
N ALA A 75 -2.56 14.78 -7.81
CA ALA A 75 -2.39 15.72 -8.91
C ALA A 75 -3.45 15.57 -10.01
N GLN A 76 -4.31 14.54 -9.96
CA GLN A 76 -5.27 14.26 -11.04
C GLN A 76 -6.40 15.29 -11.14
N GLY A 77 -6.68 16.07 -10.10
CA GLY A 77 -7.76 17.04 -10.07
C GLY A 77 -9.16 16.40 -10.23
N THR A 78 -10.17 17.24 -10.43
CA THR A 78 -11.52 16.78 -10.81
C THR A 78 -11.50 16.38 -12.28
N VAL A 79 -11.72 15.14 -12.54
CA VAL A 79 -11.52 14.61 -13.89
C VAL A 79 -12.83 14.14 -14.49
N GLY A 80 -13.01 14.43 -15.78
CA GLY A 80 -14.11 13.86 -16.55
C GLY A 80 -14.15 12.34 -16.47
N THR A 81 -15.35 11.79 -16.52
CA THR A 81 -15.59 10.36 -16.41
C THR A 81 -15.02 9.61 -17.61
N LEU A 82 -14.21 8.59 -17.36
CA LEU A 82 -13.76 7.65 -18.39
C LEU A 82 -14.84 6.61 -18.73
N TYR A 83 -15.74 6.35 -17.79
CA TYR A 83 -16.78 5.32 -17.86
C TYR A 83 -18.12 5.85 -17.40
N THR A 84 -19.21 5.34 -17.96
CA THR A 84 -20.57 5.81 -17.70
C THR A 84 -21.00 5.66 -16.25
N ASP A 85 -20.42 4.70 -15.52
CA ASP A 85 -20.72 4.36 -14.15
C ASP A 85 -19.67 4.84 -13.13
N VAL A 86 -18.67 5.62 -13.58
CA VAL A 86 -17.63 6.21 -12.71
C VAL A 86 -17.71 7.73 -12.79
N PRO A 87 -18.55 8.40 -11.99
CA PRO A 87 -18.60 9.85 -11.96
C PRO A 87 -17.25 10.45 -11.52
N GLY A 88 -16.91 11.64 -12.03
CA GLY A 88 -15.64 12.31 -11.68
C GLY A 88 -15.49 12.63 -10.19
N THR A 89 -16.59 12.61 -9.42
CA THR A 89 -16.62 12.75 -7.96
C THR A 89 -16.41 11.41 -7.21
N SER A 90 -16.37 10.29 -7.92
CA SER A 90 -16.11 8.99 -7.29
C SER A 90 -14.73 8.97 -6.66
N PRO A 91 -14.58 8.47 -5.41
CA PRO A 91 -13.28 8.34 -4.76
C PRO A 91 -12.34 7.40 -5.53
N TRP A 92 -12.88 6.54 -6.38
CA TRP A 92 -12.12 5.61 -7.20
C TRP A 92 -11.67 6.20 -8.54
N ALA A 93 -12.27 7.31 -8.98
CA ALA A 93 -12.03 7.87 -10.31
C ALA A 93 -10.55 8.13 -10.64
N PRO A 94 -9.73 8.76 -9.76
CA PRO A 94 -8.31 8.99 -10.05
C PRO A 94 -7.51 7.70 -10.16
N TYR A 95 -7.81 6.70 -9.33
CA TYR A 95 -7.13 5.40 -9.34
C TYR A 95 -7.50 4.58 -10.58
N ILE A 96 -8.78 4.52 -10.90
CA ILE A 96 -9.29 3.84 -12.11
C ILE A 96 -8.65 4.44 -13.36
N ARG A 97 -8.56 5.77 -13.42
CA ARG A 97 -7.90 6.44 -14.54
C ARG A 97 -6.45 5.99 -14.70
N ILE A 98 -5.65 6.05 -13.64
CA ILE A 98 -4.26 5.64 -13.69
C ILE A 98 -4.16 4.16 -14.12
N ALA A 99 -4.92 3.28 -13.48
CA ALA A 99 -4.87 1.85 -13.77
C ALA A 99 -5.25 1.51 -15.22
N VAL A 100 -6.20 2.26 -15.79
CA VAL A 100 -6.64 2.09 -17.19
C VAL A 100 -5.62 2.70 -18.16
N GLN A 101 -5.12 3.90 -17.89
CA GLN A 101 -4.10 4.54 -18.73
C GLN A 101 -2.81 3.73 -18.79
N GLN A 102 -2.45 3.06 -17.71
CA GLN A 102 -1.30 2.15 -17.66
C GLN A 102 -1.61 0.75 -18.23
N GLY A 103 -2.85 0.49 -18.62
CA GLY A 103 -3.28 -0.78 -19.19
C GLY A 103 -3.37 -1.94 -18.18
N TRP A 104 -3.28 -1.67 -16.87
CA TRP A 104 -3.38 -2.71 -15.86
C TRP A 104 -4.79 -3.27 -15.73
N LEU A 105 -5.77 -2.39 -15.79
CA LEU A 105 -7.19 -2.71 -15.77
C LEU A 105 -7.88 -2.16 -17.01
N ASN A 106 -9.01 -2.75 -17.38
CA ASN A 106 -9.83 -2.30 -18.49
C ASN A 106 -11.29 -2.19 -18.02
N GLY A 107 -12.05 -1.30 -18.68
CA GLY A 107 -13.51 -1.32 -18.65
C GLY A 107 -14.10 -2.38 -19.56
N TYR A 108 -15.42 -2.37 -19.65
CA TYR A 108 -16.20 -3.26 -20.50
C TYR A 108 -16.56 -2.60 -21.83
N THR A 109 -16.92 -3.42 -22.80
CA THR A 109 -17.28 -2.96 -24.16
C THR A 109 -18.56 -2.13 -24.20
N ASP A 110 -19.37 -2.18 -23.16
CA ASP A 110 -20.59 -1.36 -22.98
C ASP A 110 -20.30 0.05 -22.45
N GLY A 111 -19.03 0.40 -22.25
CA GLY A 111 -18.61 1.69 -21.72
C GLY A 111 -18.67 1.80 -20.20
N SER A 112 -18.93 0.70 -19.49
CA SER A 112 -18.91 0.66 -18.02
C SER A 112 -17.55 0.18 -17.49
N TYR A 113 -17.26 0.49 -16.22
CA TYR A 113 -16.11 -0.04 -15.48
C TYR A 113 -16.52 -1.04 -14.41
N ARG A 114 -17.70 -0.88 -13.86
CA ARG A 114 -18.29 -1.67 -12.77
C ARG A 114 -17.44 -1.63 -11.50
N PRO A 115 -17.26 -0.44 -10.90
CA PRO A 115 -16.32 -0.24 -9.76
C PRO A 115 -16.71 -1.06 -8.53
N ASP A 116 -17.99 -1.37 -8.34
CA ASP A 116 -18.52 -2.08 -7.19
C ASP A 116 -18.56 -3.61 -7.37
N ASN A 117 -18.27 -4.11 -8.57
CA ASN A 117 -18.16 -5.55 -8.80
C ASN A 117 -16.91 -6.11 -8.12
N ALA A 118 -17.01 -7.33 -7.61
CA ALA A 118 -15.87 -8.05 -7.06
C ALA A 118 -14.77 -8.26 -8.12
N VAL A 119 -13.52 -8.22 -7.70
CA VAL A 119 -12.38 -8.65 -8.53
C VAL A 119 -12.09 -10.13 -8.24
N THR A 120 -11.93 -10.93 -9.30
CA THR A 120 -11.58 -12.36 -9.17
C THR A 120 -10.07 -12.56 -9.10
N LEU A 121 -9.63 -13.76 -8.67
CA LEU A 121 -8.22 -14.13 -8.59
C LEU A 121 -7.50 -13.94 -9.94
N GLU A 122 -8.08 -14.42 -11.02
CA GLU A 122 -7.47 -14.33 -12.36
C GLU A 122 -7.41 -12.89 -12.88
N GLU A 123 -8.40 -12.07 -12.57
CA GLU A 123 -8.38 -10.63 -12.90
C GLU A 123 -7.29 -9.91 -12.09
N ALA A 124 -7.18 -10.20 -10.79
CA ALA A 124 -6.17 -9.63 -9.92
C ALA A 124 -4.74 -10.05 -10.35
N CYS A 125 -4.51 -11.34 -10.61
CA CYS A 125 -3.24 -11.83 -11.10
C CYS A 125 -2.86 -11.19 -12.44
N THR A 126 -3.83 -11.06 -13.37
CA THR A 126 -3.61 -10.42 -14.67
C THR A 126 -3.17 -8.98 -14.52
N ALA A 127 -3.85 -8.23 -13.65
CA ALA A 127 -3.53 -6.82 -13.42
C ALA A 127 -2.15 -6.64 -12.78
N VAL A 128 -1.79 -7.49 -11.81
CA VAL A 128 -0.46 -7.44 -11.17
C VAL A 128 0.64 -7.86 -12.16
N LEU A 129 0.44 -8.87 -12.99
CA LEU A 129 1.40 -9.21 -14.03
C LEU A 129 1.64 -8.05 -15.00
N LYS A 130 0.58 -7.35 -15.42
CA LYS A 130 0.70 -6.16 -16.27
C LYS A 130 1.43 -5.02 -15.54
N LEU A 131 1.13 -4.79 -14.27
CA LEU A 131 1.84 -3.83 -13.42
C LEU A 131 3.36 -4.11 -13.39
N MET A 132 3.74 -5.38 -13.36
CA MET A 132 5.14 -5.85 -13.38
C MET A 132 5.77 -5.90 -14.78
N GLY A 133 5.06 -5.43 -15.81
CA GLY A 133 5.56 -5.33 -17.18
C GLY A 133 5.41 -6.59 -18.05
N TYR A 134 4.72 -7.63 -17.55
CA TYR A 134 4.45 -8.82 -18.36
C TYR A 134 3.41 -8.53 -19.43
N LYS A 135 3.68 -8.98 -20.66
CA LYS A 135 2.74 -8.89 -21.77
C LYS A 135 1.89 -10.16 -21.85
N MET A 136 0.58 -9.99 -21.84
CA MET A 136 -0.35 -11.12 -21.82
C MET A 136 -0.26 -11.98 -23.09
N THR A 137 0.15 -11.37 -24.21
CA THR A 137 0.36 -12.06 -25.51
C THR A 137 1.61 -12.93 -25.55
N GLU A 138 2.53 -12.75 -24.60
CA GLU A 138 3.77 -13.54 -24.49
C GLU A 138 3.65 -14.72 -23.52
N LEU A 139 2.50 -14.84 -22.83
CA LEU A 139 2.23 -15.94 -21.92
C LEU A 139 1.78 -17.19 -22.69
N ASN A 140 2.28 -18.34 -22.25
CA ASN A 140 1.90 -19.62 -22.84
C ASN A 140 0.52 -20.08 -22.36
N GLY A 141 -0.40 -20.28 -23.31
CA GLY A 141 -1.75 -20.78 -23.04
C GLY A 141 -2.83 -19.72 -23.15
N ALA A 142 -4.06 -20.12 -22.85
CA ALA A 142 -5.24 -19.26 -22.89
C ALA A 142 -5.55 -18.69 -21.50
N PHE A 143 -6.22 -17.51 -21.50
CA PHE A 143 -6.82 -16.95 -20.29
C PHE A 143 -7.90 -17.92 -19.73
N PRO A 144 -7.97 -18.13 -18.42
CA PRO A 144 -7.14 -17.50 -17.37
C PRO A 144 -5.90 -18.33 -16.98
N ASN A 145 -5.74 -19.53 -17.53
CA ASN A 145 -4.69 -20.46 -17.08
C ASN A 145 -3.27 -19.92 -17.32
N ALA A 146 -3.05 -19.24 -18.43
CA ALA A 146 -1.74 -18.66 -18.75
C ALA A 146 -1.30 -17.65 -17.65
N GLN A 147 -2.21 -16.77 -17.22
CA GLN A 147 -1.96 -15.79 -16.19
C GLN A 147 -1.80 -16.41 -14.80
N LEU A 148 -2.66 -17.37 -14.45
CA LEU A 148 -2.58 -18.06 -13.16
C LEU A 148 -1.30 -18.91 -13.04
N ASN A 149 -0.88 -19.57 -14.11
CA ASN A 149 0.36 -20.33 -14.15
C ASN A 149 1.57 -19.40 -14.00
N LYS A 150 1.60 -18.28 -14.76
CA LYS A 150 2.68 -17.31 -14.64
C LYS A 150 2.75 -16.68 -13.26
N ALA A 151 1.60 -16.31 -12.68
CA ALA A 151 1.53 -15.80 -11.32
C ALA A 151 2.06 -16.80 -10.28
N SER A 152 1.78 -18.09 -10.46
CA SER A 152 2.34 -19.14 -9.59
C SER A 152 3.84 -19.34 -9.80
N GLU A 153 4.30 -19.34 -11.05
CA GLU A 153 5.71 -19.51 -11.43
C GLU A 153 6.61 -18.47 -10.77
N ILE A 154 6.18 -17.21 -10.76
CA ILE A 154 6.96 -16.10 -10.19
C ILE A 154 6.65 -15.83 -8.70
N GLY A 155 5.86 -16.68 -8.05
CA GLY A 155 5.58 -16.62 -6.62
C GLY A 155 4.47 -15.66 -6.19
N LEU A 156 3.73 -15.01 -7.12
CA LEU A 156 2.66 -14.07 -6.77
C LEU A 156 1.56 -14.71 -5.92
N ARG A 157 1.28 -16.00 -6.14
CA ARG A 157 0.22 -16.74 -5.46
C ARG A 157 0.67 -17.45 -4.19
N THR A 158 1.90 -17.24 -3.76
CA THR A 158 2.41 -17.84 -2.51
C THR A 158 1.55 -17.41 -1.32
N GLY A 159 1.03 -18.37 -0.56
CA GLY A 159 0.16 -18.11 0.61
C GLY A 159 -1.30 -17.79 0.27
N LEU A 160 -1.71 -17.84 -1.00
CA LEU A 160 -3.10 -17.67 -1.41
C LEU A 160 -3.78 -19.02 -1.63
N ASP A 161 -4.90 -19.23 -0.95
CA ASP A 161 -5.77 -20.42 -1.12
C ASP A 161 -7.04 -20.08 -1.90
N ARG A 162 -6.92 -19.19 -2.91
CA ARG A 162 -8.02 -18.83 -3.81
C ARG A 162 -7.96 -19.64 -5.08
N LYS A 163 -9.15 -20.04 -5.55
CA LYS A 163 -9.34 -20.75 -6.81
C LYS A 163 -9.77 -19.81 -7.92
N GLN A 164 -9.61 -20.26 -9.14
CA GLN A 164 -10.14 -19.55 -10.31
C GLN A 164 -11.63 -19.26 -10.14
N GLY A 165 -12.04 -18.04 -10.47
CA GLY A 165 -13.42 -17.55 -10.36
C GLY A 165 -13.80 -17.04 -8.97
N GLU A 166 -12.99 -17.29 -7.94
CA GLU A 166 -13.26 -16.78 -6.60
C GLU A 166 -12.89 -15.31 -6.47
N ALA A 167 -13.73 -14.57 -5.77
CA ALA A 167 -13.48 -13.16 -5.46
C ALA A 167 -12.33 -13.01 -4.45
N MET A 168 -11.48 -12.01 -4.68
CA MET A 168 -10.45 -11.62 -3.73
C MET A 168 -11.04 -10.92 -2.52
N ASN A 169 -10.49 -11.15 -1.34
CA ASN A 169 -10.72 -10.32 -0.17
C ASN A 169 -9.52 -9.37 0.08
N TYR A 170 -9.62 -8.50 1.08
CA TYR A 170 -8.55 -7.53 1.36
C TYR A 170 -7.24 -8.20 1.75
N GLU A 171 -7.27 -9.26 2.53
CA GLU A 171 -6.07 -10.00 2.95
C GLU A 171 -5.37 -10.63 1.75
N ASP A 172 -6.11 -11.36 0.91
CA ASP A 172 -5.55 -12.00 -0.29
C ASP A 172 -4.99 -10.98 -1.28
N ALA A 173 -5.68 -9.85 -1.48
CA ALA A 173 -5.20 -8.79 -2.35
C ALA A 173 -3.92 -8.13 -1.81
N ALA A 174 -3.82 -7.92 -0.50
CA ALA A 174 -2.61 -7.43 0.14
C ALA A 174 -1.45 -8.42 -0.01
N VAL A 175 -1.69 -9.73 0.20
CA VAL A 175 -0.69 -10.79 0.01
C VAL A 175 -0.22 -10.86 -1.44
N LEU A 176 -1.12 -10.82 -2.41
CA LEU A 176 -0.79 -10.83 -3.84
C LEU A 176 0.14 -9.66 -4.21
N LEU A 177 -0.19 -8.44 -3.75
CA LEU A 177 0.59 -7.24 -4.03
C LEU A 177 1.92 -7.21 -3.27
N TYR A 178 1.96 -7.72 -2.04
CA TYR A 178 3.20 -7.87 -1.28
C TYR A 178 4.15 -8.86 -1.97
N ASN A 179 3.63 -10.00 -2.43
CA ASN A 179 4.42 -10.98 -3.17
C ASN A 179 5.00 -10.37 -4.46
N ALA A 180 4.28 -9.46 -5.10
CA ALA A 180 4.80 -8.75 -6.28
C ALA A 180 6.08 -7.96 -5.96
N LEU A 181 6.22 -7.38 -4.76
CA LEU A 181 7.40 -6.60 -4.39
C LEU A 181 8.69 -7.43 -4.43
N THR A 182 8.61 -8.73 -4.11
CA THR A 182 9.76 -9.64 -4.09
C THR A 182 9.94 -10.41 -5.38
N ALA A 183 8.88 -10.51 -6.20
CA ALA A 183 8.89 -11.23 -7.47
C ALA A 183 9.62 -10.43 -8.57
N ASN A 184 10.21 -11.14 -9.52
CA ASN A 184 10.90 -10.53 -10.65
C ASN A 184 9.91 -9.92 -11.65
N THR A 185 10.24 -8.74 -12.15
CA THR A 185 9.54 -8.10 -13.26
C THR A 185 9.82 -8.83 -14.58
N ALA A 186 9.09 -8.50 -15.63
CA ALA A 186 9.35 -9.05 -16.99
C ALA A 186 10.75 -8.71 -17.51
N SER A 187 11.33 -7.60 -17.07
CA SER A 187 12.70 -7.19 -17.44
C SER A 187 13.78 -7.73 -16.50
N GLY A 188 13.40 -8.48 -15.47
CA GLY A 188 14.29 -8.98 -14.42
C GLY A 188 14.39 -8.03 -13.23
N GLY A 189 14.87 -8.56 -12.10
CA GLY A 189 14.96 -7.82 -10.85
C GLY A 189 13.62 -7.74 -10.09
N ALA A 190 13.71 -7.62 -8.77
CA ALA A 190 12.53 -7.56 -7.92
C ALA A 190 11.70 -6.30 -8.17
N TYR A 191 10.39 -6.43 -8.31
CA TYR A 191 9.50 -5.29 -8.58
C TYR A 191 9.61 -4.19 -7.53
N GLY A 192 9.76 -4.55 -6.25
CA GLY A 192 9.88 -3.58 -5.15
C GLY A 192 11.03 -2.59 -5.33
N THR A 193 12.10 -2.98 -6.03
CA THR A 193 13.23 -2.06 -6.30
C THR A 193 12.84 -0.91 -7.21
N THR A 194 11.86 -1.11 -8.09
CA THR A 194 11.31 -0.03 -8.93
C THR A 194 10.54 1.01 -8.14
N LEU A 195 10.08 0.65 -6.93
CA LEU A 195 9.36 1.52 -6.00
C LEU A 195 10.27 2.15 -4.94
N GLY A 196 11.59 1.91 -5.01
CA GLY A 196 12.57 2.42 -4.07
C GLY A 196 12.79 1.55 -2.83
N PHE A 197 12.20 0.34 -2.77
CA PHE A 197 12.46 -0.60 -1.68
C PHE A 197 13.80 -1.31 -1.87
N THR A 198 14.45 -1.62 -0.75
CA THR A 198 15.54 -2.61 -0.75
C THR A 198 14.92 -4.00 -0.66
N VAL A 199 15.20 -4.85 -1.65
CA VAL A 199 14.74 -6.24 -1.65
C VAL A 199 15.96 -7.16 -1.59
N SER A 200 16.03 -7.97 -0.54
CA SER A 200 17.12 -8.93 -0.34
C SER A 200 16.60 -10.21 0.29
N ASN A 201 17.10 -11.34 -0.17
CA ASN A 201 16.72 -12.68 0.35
C ASN A 201 15.19 -12.91 0.37
N GLY A 202 14.47 -12.40 -0.63
CA GLY A 202 13.01 -12.51 -0.69
C GLY A 202 12.25 -11.68 0.34
N GLN A 203 12.90 -10.72 0.98
CA GLN A 203 12.30 -9.80 1.93
C GLN A 203 12.39 -8.35 1.45
N VAL A 204 11.38 -7.57 1.80
CA VAL A 204 11.31 -6.14 1.48
C VAL A 204 11.68 -5.34 2.72
N ASP A 205 12.69 -4.47 2.59
CA ASP A 205 12.96 -3.42 3.56
C ASP A 205 12.26 -2.13 3.10
N ALA A 206 11.20 -1.78 3.83
CA ALA A 206 10.41 -0.59 3.57
C ALA A 206 10.90 0.64 4.34
N SER A 207 11.97 0.54 5.11
CA SER A 207 12.45 1.62 6.00
C SER A 207 12.71 2.92 5.24
N THR A 208 13.33 2.87 4.07
CA THR A 208 13.63 4.05 3.25
C THR A 208 12.36 4.76 2.80
N VAL A 209 11.34 4.01 2.38
CA VAL A 209 10.06 4.58 1.93
C VAL A 209 9.27 5.17 3.10
N LEU A 210 9.27 4.49 4.26
CA LEU A 210 8.65 5.00 5.48
C LEU A 210 9.29 6.30 5.94
N LEU A 211 10.60 6.37 5.93
CA LEU A 211 11.33 7.58 6.30
C LEU A 211 11.04 8.75 5.35
N SER A 212 10.91 8.49 4.06
CA SER A 212 10.55 9.52 3.08
C SER A 212 9.12 10.02 3.24
N SER A 213 8.21 9.21 3.78
CA SER A 213 6.81 9.56 4.04
C SER A 213 6.56 10.18 5.41
N LEU A 214 7.57 10.17 6.30
CA LEU A 214 7.45 10.71 7.64
C LEU A 214 7.52 12.24 7.61
N GLN A 215 6.45 12.90 8.10
CA GLN A 215 6.34 14.33 8.22
C GLN A 215 6.81 14.79 9.61
N GLY A 216 7.50 15.90 9.70
CA GLY A 216 7.97 16.48 10.96
C GLY A 216 9.47 16.78 10.98
N PRO A 217 10.03 17.19 12.14
CA PRO A 217 9.33 17.36 13.43
C PRO A 217 8.44 18.60 13.47
N PHE A 218 7.32 18.49 14.16
CA PHE A 218 6.42 19.58 14.49
C PHE A 218 6.34 19.76 16.01
N ILE A 219 5.93 20.97 16.45
CA ILE A 219 5.63 21.24 17.86
C ILE A 219 4.13 21.42 17.99
N TYR A 220 3.49 20.60 18.83
CA TYR A 220 2.06 20.68 19.04
C TYR A 220 1.67 21.94 19.78
N GLY A 221 0.66 22.66 19.30
CA GLY A 221 0.20 23.92 19.88
C GLY A 221 0.86 25.19 19.31
N GLU A 222 1.84 25.08 18.40
CA GLU A 222 2.44 26.23 17.68
C GLU A 222 1.82 26.42 16.28
N GLY A 223 0.52 26.16 16.14
CA GLY A 223 -0.19 26.28 14.85
C GLY A 223 -0.09 25.03 13.96
N ALA A 224 0.73 24.08 14.33
CA ALA A 224 0.79 22.78 13.65
C ALA A 224 -0.18 21.80 14.31
N GLN A 225 -1.06 21.21 13.51
CA GLN A 225 -1.99 20.18 13.92
C GLN A 225 -1.79 18.92 13.06
N VAL A 226 -2.13 17.78 13.62
CA VAL A 226 -2.16 16.54 12.83
C VAL A 226 -3.30 16.66 11.81
N PRO A 227 -3.02 16.52 10.49
CA PRO A 227 -4.03 16.79 9.45
C PRO A 227 -5.10 15.70 9.32
N PHE A 228 -5.06 14.68 10.17
CA PHE A 228 -5.99 13.55 10.17
C PHE A 228 -6.28 13.09 11.60
N THR A 229 -7.31 12.27 11.77
CA THR A 229 -7.58 11.59 13.05
C THR A 229 -6.62 10.39 13.16
N PRO A 230 -5.69 10.38 14.12
CA PRO A 230 -4.78 9.26 14.29
C PRO A 230 -5.52 7.98 14.71
N VAL A 231 -5.12 6.85 14.19
CA VAL A 231 -5.55 5.51 14.65
C VAL A 231 -4.60 5.00 15.72
N THR A 232 -3.31 5.33 15.58
CA THR A 232 -2.29 4.94 16.56
C THR A 232 -1.46 6.14 16.96
N VAL A 233 -1.25 6.32 18.24
CA VAL A 233 -0.33 7.31 18.79
C VAL A 233 0.71 6.58 19.64
N TYR A 234 1.98 6.81 19.35
CA TYR A 234 3.09 6.38 20.17
C TYR A 234 3.62 7.56 20.95
N ARG A 235 3.73 7.41 22.26
CA ARG A 235 4.35 8.39 23.16
C ARG A 235 5.62 7.82 23.75
N ASN A 236 6.77 8.44 23.45
CA ASN A 236 8.09 7.96 23.90
C ASN A 236 8.23 6.44 23.65
N ASP A 237 7.94 6.03 22.40
CA ASP A 237 8.08 4.68 21.88
C ASP A 237 7.06 3.63 22.42
N LYS A 238 6.06 4.08 23.16
CA LYS A 238 4.99 3.21 23.67
C LYS A 238 3.65 3.63 23.10
N VAL A 239 2.78 2.66 22.79
CA VAL A 239 1.41 2.95 22.39
C VAL A 239 0.72 3.76 23.49
N SER A 240 0.13 4.90 23.11
CA SER A 240 -0.62 5.77 24.00
C SER A 240 -2.12 5.50 23.85
N PRO A 241 -2.79 4.86 24.80
CA PRO A 241 -4.22 4.57 24.68
C PRO A 241 -5.11 5.82 24.64
N SER A 242 -4.69 6.92 25.27
CA SER A 242 -5.43 8.19 25.24
C SER A 242 -5.31 8.92 23.91
N GLY A 243 -4.24 8.64 23.14
CA GLY A 243 -3.99 9.35 21.88
C GLY A 243 -3.73 10.85 22.01
N GLU A 244 -3.63 11.38 23.23
CA GLU A 244 -3.51 12.82 23.47
C GLU A 244 -2.12 13.35 23.17
N LEU A 245 -2.07 14.51 22.49
CA LEU A 245 -0.89 15.32 22.32
C LEU A 245 -0.97 16.49 23.31
N ASN A 246 0.12 16.72 24.05
CA ASN A 246 0.21 17.83 24.99
C ASN A 246 0.91 19.02 24.33
N GLN A 247 0.60 20.20 24.81
CA GLN A 247 1.25 21.42 24.35
C GLN A 247 2.77 21.31 24.45
N TYR A 248 3.48 21.70 23.38
CA TYR A 248 4.93 21.61 23.21
C TYR A 248 5.50 20.19 23.04
N ASP A 249 4.68 19.18 22.90
CA ASP A 249 5.19 17.88 22.45
C ASP A 249 5.80 18.00 21.05
N VAL A 250 6.91 17.32 20.83
CA VAL A 250 7.48 17.17 19.50
C VAL A 250 6.87 15.93 18.86
N TYR A 251 6.32 16.09 17.67
CA TYR A 251 5.70 14.95 17.00
C TYR A 251 6.12 14.83 15.54
N TYR A 252 6.01 13.60 15.05
CA TYR A 252 6.08 13.21 13.67
C TYR A 252 4.81 12.46 13.32
N TYR A 253 4.42 12.45 12.06
CA TYR A 253 3.31 11.65 11.63
C TYR A 253 3.54 11.02 10.26
N SER A 254 2.85 9.92 10.01
CA SER A 254 2.64 9.35 8.68
C SER A 254 1.14 9.32 8.42
N GLU A 255 0.71 10.05 7.40
CA GLU A 255 -0.69 10.11 7.01
C GLU A 255 -1.17 8.75 6.48
N SER A 256 -0.35 8.07 5.69
CA SER A 256 -0.66 6.74 5.14
C SER A 256 -0.84 5.69 6.22
N LEU A 257 -0.08 5.76 7.31
CA LEU A 257 -0.22 4.88 8.48
C LEU A 257 -1.27 5.38 9.48
N ARG A 258 -1.79 6.60 9.31
CA ARG A 258 -2.62 7.30 10.30
C ARG A 258 -2.03 7.23 11.70
N THR A 259 -0.71 7.33 11.80
CA THR A 259 0.07 7.15 13.02
C THR A 259 0.85 8.41 13.36
N VAL A 260 0.89 8.70 14.65
CA VAL A 260 1.65 9.84 15.21
C VAL A 260 2.65 9.32 16.24
N TRP A 261 3.88 9.78 16.15
CA TRP A 261 4.93 9.54 17.13
C TRP A 261 5.17 10.83 17.90
N VAL A 262 4.98 10.78 19.21
CA VAL A 262 5.05 11.92 20.12
C VAL A 262 6.19 11.75 21.10
N TYR A 263 6.98 12.79 21.24
CA TYR A 263 8.07 12.86 22.21
C TYR A 263 7.83 14.01 23.17
N THR A 264 7.71 13.67 24.44
CA THR A 264 7.52 14.67 25.49
C THR A 264 8.78 15.53 25.60
N ARG A 265 8.62 16.85 25.52
CA ARG A 265 9.72 17.77 25.77
C ARG A 265 10.15 17.66 27.22
N ARG A 266 11.33 17.12 27.48
CA ARG A 266 11.93 17.23 28.81
C ARG A 266 12.44 18.63 28.98
N ALA A 267 11.96 19.34 30.03
CA ALA A 267 12.61 20.56 30.47
C ALA A 267 14.06 20.23 30.80
N ALA A 268 15.00 20.92 30.15
CA ALA A 268 16.38 20.88 30.59
C ALA A 268 16.42 21.58 31.95
N GLY A 269 16.61 20.82 33.03
CA GLY A 269 16.93 21.38 34.34
C GLY A 269 18.34 21.92 34.35
#